data_0f8a977984cb55628d9f126a18c84a13
#
_entry.id   0f8a977984cb55628d9f126a18c84a13
#
_cell.length_a   1.000
_cell.length_b   1.000
_cell.length_c   1.000
_cell.angle_alpha   90.00
_cell.angle_beta   90.00
_cell.angle_gamma   90.00
#
_symmetry.space_group_name_H-M   'P 1'
#
loop_
_entity.id
_entity.type
_entity.pdbx_description
1 polymer ?
#
loop_
_entity_poly.entity_id
_entity_poly.type
_entity_poly.pdbx_seq_one_letter_code
_entity_poly.pdbx_strand_id
1 'polypeptide(L)'
;MAIIEQSAATKKVIDGIELTPKVVTPLSQPIFETFEQERQHRKEKLAGAMRIFGRLGFGEGVAGHITVRDPEFTDHFWVNPFAKSFRYMSVSDLLLVNHDGDVVYGSQPVNRAAFCIHAAIHQARPDVIAAAHAHSPYGKSWSSLGRKLDPITQDSCYFYEDHTVITEQGGAVVVEIAAGKEIAAKFPKGKAAIHQNHGLFTVSETVDAAAFWFITMERTCQAQLMAEAVGTPKLIPHEMASYTRDLTGFPAAGWLQFQPLWQEICRTDPDLFD
;
A
#
# COMPACT_ATOMS: atom_id res chain seq x y z
N MET A 1 -64.63 -7.55 -20.70
CA MET A 1 -63.76 -6.64 -19.91
C MET A 1 -63.39 -7.39 -18.66
N ALA A 2 -62.22 -8.03 -18.64
CA ALA A 2 -61.74 -8.77 -17.47
C ALA A 2 -60.95 -7.79 -16.59
N ILE A 3 -61.40 -7.57 -15.38
CA ILE A 3 -60.70 -6.78 -14.35
C ILE A 3 -59.58 -7.69 -13.84
N ILE A 4 -58.32 -7.35 -14.18
CA ILE A 4 -57.15 -7.98 -13.59
C ILE A 4 -57.05 -7.41 -12.18
N GLU A 5 -57.43 -8.19 -11.16
CA GLU A 5 -57.13 -7.92 -9.76
C GLU A 5 -55.60 -7.93 -9.60
N GLN A 6 -55.03 -6.75 -9.32
CA GLN A 6 -53.65 -6.67 -8.85
C GLN A 6 -53.58 -7.36 -7.48
N SER A 7 -53.01 -8.56 -7.45
CA SER A 7 -52.64 -9.24 -6.22
C SER A 7 -51.76 -8.30 -5.41
N ALA A 8 -52.20 -7.91 -4.22
CA ALA A 8 -51.39 -7.14 -3.28
C ALA A 8 -50.12 -7.93 -2.97
N ALA A 9 -48.97 -7.42 -3.42
CA ALA A 9 -47.68 -8.06 -3.16
C ALA A 9 -47.51 -8.17 -1.64
N THR A 10 -47.40 -9.38 -1.15
CA THR A 10 -47.19 -9.67 0.28
C THR A 10 -45.90 -8.98 0.71
N LYS A 11 -45.98 -8.02 1.64
CA LYS A 11 -44.81 -7.33 2.19
C LYS A 11 -43.88 -8.37 2.83
N LYS A 12 -42.64 -8.44 2.36
CA LYS A 12 -41.63 -9.32 2.95
C LYS A 12 -41.12 -8.67 4.22
N VAL A 13 -41.17 -9.37 5.34
CA VAL A 13 -40.73 -8.89 6.67
C VAL A 13 -39.76 -9.89 7.29
N ILE A 14 -38.67 -9.42 7.88
CA ILE A 14 -37.72 -10.19 8.70
C ILE A 14 -37.57 -9.46 10.03
N ASP A 15 -37.78 -10.14 11.15
CA ASP A 15 -37.67 -9.60 12.51
C ASP A 15 -38.49 -8.31 12.72
N GLY A 16 -39.70 -8.25 12.10
CA GLY A 16 -40.61 -7.09 12.18
C GLY A 16 -40.20 -5.93 11.24
N ILE A 17 -39.13 -6.06 10.44
CA ILE A 17 -38.64 -5.03 9.52
C ILE A 17 -39.13 -5.33 8.10
N GLU A 18 -39.82 -4.38 7.48
CA GLU A 18 -40.26 -4.49 6.09
C GLU A 18 -39.05 -4.42 5.16
N LEU A 19 -38.90 -5.42 4.26
CA LEU A 19 -37.81 -5.48 3.29
C LEU A 19 -38.05 -4.53 2.12
N THR A 20 -37.56 -3.31 2.26
CA THR A 20 -37.56 -2.31 1.18
C THR A 20 -36.12 -2.00 0.75
N PRO A 21 -35.88 -1.73 -0.54
CA PRO A 21 -34.58 -1.24 -0.98
C PRO A 21 -34.20 0.03 -0.21
N LYS A 22 -33.01 0.02 0.39
CA LYS A 22 -32.46 1.19 1.09
C LYS A 22 -31.36 1.82 0.22
N VAL A 23 -31.31 3.14 0.20
CA VAL A 23 -30.13 3.85 -0.31
C VAL A 23 -29.05 3.72 0.76
N VAL A 24 -27.95 3.08 0.40
CA VAL A 24 -26.78 2.93 1.28
C VAL A 24 -25.71 3.87 0.79
N THR A 25 -25.19 4.71 1.69
CA THR A 25 -24.04 5.57 1.38
C THR A 25 -22.80 4.72 1.22
N PRO A 26 -22.07 4.80 0.09
CA PRO A 26 -20.81 4.12 -0.07
C PRO A 26 -19.80 4.58 0.97
N LEU A 27 -18.88 3.69 1.34
CA LEU A 27 -17.71 4.07 2.14
C LEU A 27 -16.88 5.09 1.35
N SER A 28 -16.46 6.16 2.03
CA SER A 28 -15.61 7.21 1.47
C SER A 28 -14.41 7.47 2.37
N GLN A 29 -13.35 8.00 1.78
CA GLN A 29 -12.19 8.47 2.54
C GLN A 29 -12.62 9.60 3.49
N PRO A 30 -12.03 9.70 4.69
CA PRO A 30 -12.31 10.79 5.61
C PRO A 30 -11.89 12.13 5.02
N ILE A 31 -12.60 13.19 5.41
CA ILE A 31 -12.25 14.58 5.12
C ILE A 31 -11.87 15.22 6.45
N PHE A 32 -10.80 15.98 6.47
CA PHE A 32 -10.26 16.61 7.69
C PHE A 32 -10.46 18.11 7.64
N GLU A 33 -10.72 18.71 8.78
CA GLU A 33 -10.91 20.15 8.92
C GLU A 33 -9.57 20.87 9.19
N THR A 34 -8.59 20.14 9.77
CA THR A 34 -7.26 20.70 10.11
C THR A 34 -6.13 19.75 9.72
N PHE A 35 -4.93 20.32 9.56
CA PHE A 35 -3.72 19.52 9.31
C PHE A 35 -3.39 18.58 10.50
N GLU A 36 -3.71 18.96 11.73
CA GLU A 36 -3.50 18.12 12.92
C GLU A 36 -4.33 16.85 12.87
N GLN A 37 -5.62 16.98 12.49
CA GLN A 37 -6.51 15.83 12.34
C GLN A 37 -6.00 14.88 11.24
N GLU A 38 -5.61 15.43 10.09
CA GLU A 38 -5.08 14.65 8.99
C GLU A 38 -3.73 14.01 9.35
N ARG A 39 -2.82 14.74 10.01
CA ARG A 39 -1.53 14.25 10.51
C ARG A 39 -1.71 13.07 11.46
N GLN A 40 -2.61 13.22 12.44
CA GLN A 40 -2.90 12.15 13.37
C GLN A 40 -3.43 10.91 12.65
N HIS A 41 -4.38 11.07 11.75
CA HIS A 41 -4.90 9.98 10.93
C HIS A 41 -3.82 9.29 10.10
N ARG A 42 -2.95 10.06 9.43
CA ARG A 42 -1.83 9.51 8.64
C ARG A 42 -0.87 8.70 9.52
N LYS A 43 -0.56 9.17 10.72
CA LYS A 43 0.29 8.46 11.69
C LYS A 43 -0.34 7.16 12.17
N GLU A 44 -1.63 7.17 12.50
CA GLU A 44 -2.37 5.98 12.91
C GLU A 44 -2.38 4.92 11.81
N LYS A 45 -2.70 5.33 10.56
CA LYS A 45 -2.64 4.44 9.41
C LYS A 45 -1.24 3.87 9.16
N LEU A 46 -0.21 4.70 9.33
CA LEU A 46 1.18 4.30 9.19
C LEU A 46 1.58 3.24 10.22
N ALA A 47 1.29 3.47 11.52
CA ALA A 47 1.56 2.51 12.58
C ALA A 47 0.80 1.19 12.34
N GLY A 48 -0.48 1.28 11.97
CA GLY A 48 -1.30 0.10 11.67
C GLY A 48 -0.82 -0.67 10.45
N ALA A 49 -0.43 -0.01 9.37
CA ALA A 49 0.14 -0.65 8.18
C ALA A 49 1.44 -1.42 8.51
N MET A 50 2.30 -0.84 9.36
CA MET A 50 3.51 -1.52 9.82
C MET A 50 3.18 -2.76 10.65
N ARG A 51 2.22 -2.69 11.59
CA ARG A 51 1.78 -3.87 12.36
C ARG A 51 1.21 -4.97 11.46
N ILE A 52 0.41 -4.60 10.46
CA ILE A 52 -0.10 -5.55 9.46
C ILE A 52 1.07 -6.20 8.70
N PHE A 53 2.05 -5.42 8.23
CA PHE A 53 3.26 -5.97 7.59
C PHE A 53 4.03 -6.91 8.53
N GLY A 54 4.17 -6.54 9.79
CA GLY A 54 4.80 -7.40 10.80
C GLY A 54 4.07 -8.74 11.00
N ARG A 55 2.73 -8.73 10.98
CA ARG A 55 1.91 -9.96 11.07
C ARG A 55 2.03 -10.83 9.83
N LEU A 56 2.15 -10.21 8.66
CA LEU A 56 2.30 -10.91 7.39
C LEU A 56 3.72 -11.44 7.13
N GLY A 57 4.67 -11.17 8.05
CA GLY A 57 6.06 -11.62 7.93
C GLY A 57 6.90 -10.75 6.99
N PHE A 58 6.54 -9.48 6.81
CA PHE A 58 7.30 -8.53 5.96
C PHE A 58 8.29 -7.66 6.75
N GLY A 59 8.31 -7.78 8.08
CA GLY A 59 9.11 -6.95 8.97
C GLY A 59 10.32 -7.66 9.55
N GLU A 60 11.01 -8.51 8.81
CA GLU A 60 12.20 -9.21 9.27
C GLU A 60 13.43 -8.28 9.27
N GLY A 61 14.14 -8.25 10.40
CA GLY A 61 15.33 -7.42 10.56
C GLY A 61 15.03 -5.92 10.54
N VAL A 62 15.82 -5.13 9.79
CA VAL A 62 15.76 -3.67 9.76
C VAL A 62 15.46 -3.10 8.38
N ALA A 63 15.14 -3.95 7.41
CA ALA A 63 15.09 -3.55 6.00
C ALA A 63 13.76 -2.93 5.56
N GLY A 64 12.67 -3.16 6.30
CA GLY A 64 11.35 -2.62 5.95
C GLY A 64 11.15 -1.18 6.41
N HIS A 65 10.41 -0.40 5.60
CA HIS A 65 9.99 0.95 5.95
C HIS A 65 8.75 1.37 5.18
N ILE A 66 7.88 2.10 5.85
CA ILE A 66 6.74 2.76 5.25
C ILE A 66 6.83 4.24 5.61
N THR A 67 6.53 5.11 4.67
CA THR A 67 6.56 6.55 4.86
C THR A 67 5.24 7.18 4.46
N VAL A 68 4.88 8.29 5.11
CA VAL A 68 3.77 9.14 4.72
C VAL A 68 4.16 10.60 4.84
N ARG A 69 3.92 11.36 3.77
CA ARG A 69 4.17 12.81 3.72
C ARG A 69 3.34 13.52 4.78
N ASP A 70 3.93 14.50 5.49
CA ASP A 70 3.18 15.36 6.39
C ASP A 70 2.18 16.22 5.59
N PRO A 71 0.95 16.43 6.07
CA PRO A 71 -0.05 17.18 5.31
C PRO A 71 0.24 18.68 5.23
N GLU A 72 0.95 19.25 6.20
CA GLU A 72 1.29 20.67 6.29
C GLU A 72 2.72 20.93 5.82
N PHE A 73 3.68 20.16 6.34
CA PHE A 73 5.10 20.26 6.00
C PHE A 73 5.42 19.28 4.86
N THR A 74 5.07 19.63 3.63
CA THR A 74 5.09 18.71 2.48
C THR A 74 6.49 18.28 2.03
N ASP A 75 7.54 18.88 2.57
CA ASP A 75 8.94 18.49 2.47
C ASP A 75 9.42 17.58 3.61
N HIS A 76 8.51 17.12 4.46
CA HIS A 76 8.74 16.18 5.55
C HIS A 76 7.87 14.94 5.40
N PHE A 77 8.31 13.81 5.97
CA PHE A 77 7.54 12.58 6.00
C PHE A 77 7.71 11.82 7.31
N TRP A 78 6.65 11.18 7.75
CA TRP A 78 6.63 10.27 8.90
C TRP A 78 7.16 8.90 8.49
N VAL A 79 7.97 8.27 9.37
CA VAL A 79 8.63 7.00 9.13
C VAL A 79 8.86 6.24 10.45
N ASN A 80 9.08 4.93 10.36
CA ASN A 80 9.49 4.12 11.50
C ASN A 80 10.92 4.42 11.95
N PRO A 81 11.20 4.32 13.27
CA PRO A 81 12.57 4.35 13.78
C PRO A 81 13.37 3.11 13.32
N PHE A 82 14.68 3.26 13.27
CA PHE A 82 15.59 2.16 12.98
C PHE A 82 15.55 1.09 14.09
N ALA A 83 15.61 -0.17 13.70
CA ALA A 83 15.68 -1.33 14.59
C ALA A 83 14.47 -1.54 15.53
N LYS A 84 13.33 -0.90 15.28
CA LYS A 84 12.07 -1.21 15.98
C LYS A 84 11.24 -2.19 15.17
N SER A 85 10.71 -3.22 15.84
CA SER A 85 9.86 -4.24 15.20
C SER A 85 8.56 -3.63 14.69
N PHE A 86 8.20 -3.94 13.45
CA PHE A 86 6.91 -3.58 12.86
C PHE A 86 5.71 -4.06 13.68
N ARG A 87 5.82 -5.25 14.33
CA ARG A 87 4.74 -5.83 15.14
C ARG A 87 4.32 -4.98 16.35
N TYR A 88 5.20 -4.11 16.81
CA TYR A 88 5.01 -3.33 18.04
C TYR A 88 5.10 -1.82 17.79
N MET A 89 4.89 -1.41 16.52
CA MET A 89 4.90 0.00 16.18
C MET A 89 3.66 0.70 16.74
N SER A 90 3.84 1.84 17.40
CA SER A 90 2.76 2.73 17.83
C SER A 90 2.92 4.12 17.24
N VAL A 91 1.88 4.95 17.37
CA VAL A 91 1.86 6.31 16.84
C VAL A 91 2.97 7.17 17.45
N SER A 92 3.26 7.01 18.75
CA SER A 92 4.31 7.75 19.45
C SER A 92 5.73 7.37 19.06
N ASP A 93 5.92 6.22 18.41
CA ASP A 93 7.24 5.80 17.93
C ASP A 93 7.70 6.51 16.68
N LEU A 94 6.76 7.02 15.89
CA LEU A 94 7.03 7.54 14.55
C LEU A 94 7.91 8.79 14.59
N LEU A 95 8.83 8.87 13.63
CA LEU A 95 9.74 9.98 13.45
C LEU A 95 9.24 10.88 12.31
N LEU A 96 9.40 12.19 12.42
CA LEU A 96 9.29 13.11 11.31
C LEU A 96 10.69 13.45 10.79
N VAL A 97 10.90 13.28 9.50
CA VAL A 97 12.20 13.47 8.83
C VAL A 97 12.03 14.45 7.68
N ASN A 98 12.96 15.41 7.56
CA ASN A 98 13.01 16.32 6.41
C ASN A 98 13.71 15.68 5.20
N HIS A 99 13.71 16.38 4.05
CA HIS A 99 14.36 15.86 2.83
C HIS A 99 15.90 15.86 2.88
N ASP A 100 16.52 16.41 3.92
CA ASP A 100 17.98 16.39 4.15
C ASP A 100 18.41 15.19 5.02
N GLY A 101 17.44 14.51 5.64
CA GLY A 101 17.64 13.33 6.48
C GLY A 101 17.72 13.63 7.97
N ASP A 102 17.39 14.87 8.37
CA ASP A 102 17.36 15.23 9.77
C ASP A 102 16.05 14.74 10.39
N VAL A 103 16.16 14.13 11.56
CA VAL A 103 15.01 13.82 12.41
C VAL A 103 14.60 15.10 13.12
N VAL A 104 13.45 15.67 12.76
CA VAL A 104 12.94 16.92 13.34
C VAL A 104 11.90 16.68 14.43
N TYR A 105 11.36 15.46 14.52
CA TYR A 105 10.50 15.00 15.61
C TYR A 105 10.83 13.54 15.95
N GLY A 106 10.83 13.22 17.25
CA GLY A 106 11.27 11.94 17.79
C GLY A 106 12.74 11.98 18.24
N SER A 107 13.22 10.87 18.82
CA SER A 107 14.56 10.80 19.44
C SER A 107 15.39 9.59 18.99
N GLN A 108 14.86 8.78 18.08
CA GLN A 108 15.52 7.57 17.60
C GLN A 108 16.14 7.80 16.21
N PRO A 109 17.15 7.03 15.82
CA PRO A 109 17.73 7.15 14.49
C PRO A 109 16.78 6.64 13.41
N VAL A 110 16.84 7.24 12.22
CA VAL A 110 16.20 6.74 11.00
C VAL A 110 17.13 5.77 10.27
N ASN A 111 16.56 4.82 9.53
CA ASN A 111 17.34 3.98 8.62
C ASN A 111 17.83 4.81 7.43
N ARG A 112 19.15 4.93 7.25
CA ARG A 112 19.77 5.74 6.19
C ARG A 112 19.35 5.28 4.78
N ALA A 113 19.25 3.98 4.55
CA ALA A 113 18.82 3.45 3.25
C ALA A 113 17.34 3.77 2.97
N ALA A 114 16.49 3.65 4.00
CA ALA A 114 15.09 4.05 3.92
C ALA A 114 14.95 5.51 3.52
N PHE A 115 15.71 6.38 4.22
CA PHE A 115 15.71 7.80 3.94
C PHE A 115 16.11 8.10 2.49
N CYS A 116 17.26 7.59 2.01
CA CYS A 116 17.80 7.92 0.69
C CYS A 116 16.82 7.59 -0.45
N ILE A 117 16.14 6.45 -0.37
CA ILE A 117 15.21 6.02 -1.42
C ILE A 117 13.85 6.72 -1.28
N HIS A 118 13.24 6.72 -0.08
CA HIS A 118 11.91 7.29 0.11
C HIS A 118 11.90 8.81 -0.03
N ALA A 119 12.91 9.53 0.50
CA ALA A 119 13.04 10.96 0.30
C ALA A 119 13.13 11.30 -1.19
N ALA A 120 13.92 10.54 -1.96
CA ALA A 120 14.05 10.75 -3.40
C ALA A 120 12.73 10.49 -4.15
N ILE A 121 11.96 9.45 -3.77
CA ILE A 121 10.64 9.18 -4.34
C ILE A 121 9.68 10.32 -4.00
N HIS A 122 9.60 10.76 -2.73
CA HIS A 122 8.74 11.87 -2.33
C HIS A 122 9.11 13.19 -3.02
N GLN A 123 10.41 13.46 -3.26
CA GLN A 123 10.86 14.65 -4.01
C GLN A 123 10.50 14.56 -5.49
N ALA A 124 10.70 13.41 -6.13
CA ALA A 124 10.45 13.23 -7.56
C ALA A 124 8.95 13.11 -7.90
N ARG A 125 8.12 12.72 -6.92
CA ARG A 125 6.71 12.40 -7.08
C ARG A 125 5.84 13.16 -6.06
N PRO A 126 5.48 14.43 -6.34
CA PRO A 126 4.58 15.21 -5.46
C PRO A 126 3.19 14.58 -5.29
N ASP A 127 2.76 13.75 -6.24
CA ASP A 127 1.52 12.96 -6.20
C ASP A 127 1.56 11.83 -5.15
N VAL A 128 2.76 11.41 -4.74
CA VAL A 128 2.93 10.36 -3.74
C VAL A 128 2.84 10.93 -2.33
N ILE A 129 1.79 10.51 -1.62
CA ILE A 129 1.60 10.79 -0.20
C ILE A 129 2.23 9.71 0.67
N ALA A 130 2.08 8.43 0.28
CA ALA A 130 2.65 7.30 1.03
C ALA A 130 3.45 6.37 0.13
N ALA A 131 4.53 5.80 0.69
CA ALA A 131 5.38 4.81 0.04
C ALA A 131 5.67 3.66 1.00
N ALA A 132 5.58 2.42 0.50
CA ALA A 132 5.86 1.21 1.26
C ALA A 132 6.93 0.36 0.60
N HIS A 133 7.84 -0.17 1.43
CA HIS A 133 8.89 -1.11 1.04
C HIS A 133 9.15 -2.12 2.15
N ALA A 134 9.40 -3.36 1.77
CA ALA A 134 9.89 -4.40 2.66
C ALA A 134 10.60 -5.51 1.87
N HIS A 135 11.47 -6.27 2.53
CA HIS A 135 12.10 -7.45 1.96
C HIS A 135 11.20 -8.69 2.12
N SER A 136 9.98 -8.60 1.60
CA SER A 136 8.98 -9.65 1.70
C SER A 136 9.41 -10.92 0.93
N PRO A 137 9.03 -12.14 1.39
CA PRO A 137 9.58 -13.39 0.88
C PRO A 137 9.46 -13.58 -0.63
N TYR A 138 8.28 -13.35 -1.18
CA TYR A 138 8.04 -13.59 -2.61
C TYR A 138 8.41 -12.39 -3.47
N GLY A 139 8.27 -11.18 -2.95
CA GLY A 139 8.68 -9.95 -3.64
C GLY A 139 10.19 -9.90 -3.87
N LYS A 140 10.99 -10.20 -2.84
CA LYS A 140 12.45 -10.28 -3.02
C LYS A 140 12.87 -11.43 -3.95
N SER A 141 12.17 -12.58 -3.87
CA SER A 141 12.43 -13.71 -4.77
C SER A 141 12.11 -13.36 -6.22
N TRP A 142 10.95 -12.74 -6.47
CA TRP A 142 10.56 -12.29 -7.79
C TRP A 142 11.50 -11.21 -8.33
N SER A 143 11.94 -10.29 -7.49
CA SER A 143 12.84 -9.21 -7.90
C SER A 143 14.17 -9.71 -8.49
N SER A 144 14.62 -10.91 -8.10
CA SER A 144 15.84 -11.53 -8.65
C SER A 144 15.71 -11.94 -10.12
N LEU A 145 14.48 -12.04 -10.63
CA LEU A 145 14.22 -12.36 -12.04
C LEU A 145 14.34 -11.15 -12.97
N GLY A 146 14.32 -9.92 -12.43
CA GLY A 146 14.48 -8.68 -13.20
C GLY A 146 13.41 -8.46 -14.25
N ARG A 147 12.19 -8.97 -14.04
CA ARG A 147 11.08 -8.86 -14.99
C ARG A 147 9.77 -8.42 -14.34
N LYS A 148 8.86 -7.90 -15.13
CA LYS A 148 7.52 -7.53 -14.69
C LYS A 148 6.69 -8.77 -14.32
N LEU A 149 5.64 -8.54 -13.52
CA LEU A 149 4.58 -9.50 -13.30
C LEU A 149 3.65 -9.58 -14.51
N ASP A 150 3.17 -10.78 -14.78
CA ASP A 150 2.20 -11.05 -15.85
C ASP A 150 0.77 -11.03 -15.31
N PRO A 151 -0.24 -10.71 -16.14
CA PRO A 151 -1.64 -10.74 -15.75
C PRO A 151 -2.16 -12.19 -15.73
N ILE A 152 -1.83 -12.95 -14.70
CA ILE A 152 -2.21 -14.37 -14.56
C ILE A 152 -3.37 -14.61 -13.58
N THR A 153 -3.66 -13.62 -12.74
CA THR A 153 -4.79 -13.62 -11.79
C THR A 153 -5.52 -12.29 -11.86
N GLN A 154 -6.74 -12.22 -11.33
CA GLN A 154 -7.47 -10.95 -11.25
C GLN A 154 -6.66 -9.89 -10.48
N ASP A 155 -6.03 -10.27 -9.37
CA ASP A 155 -5.24 -9.36 -8.54
C ASP A 155 -3.98 -8.85 -9.24
N SER A 156 -3.34 -9.68 -10.09
CA SER A 156 -2.20 -9.23 -10.88
C SER A 156 -2.56 -8.15 -11.89
N CYS A 157 -3.82 -8.11 -12.32
CA CYS A 157 -4.30 -7.07 -13.23
C CYS A 157 -4.31 -5.67 -12.59
N TYR A 158 -4.33 -5.53 -11.25
CA TYR A 158 -4.21 -4.23 -10.59
C TYR A 158 -2.93 -3.51 -10.98
N PHE A 159 -1.88 -4.27 -11.32
CA PHE A 159 -0.55 -3.76 -11.70
C PHE A 159 -0.30 -3.80 -13.20
N TYR A 160 -1.28 -4.22 -14.00
CA TYR A 160 -1.12 -4.36 -15.45
C TYR A 160 -0.78 -3.02 -16.10
N GLU A 161 0.39 -2.94 -16.75
CA GLU A 161 0.96 -1.70 -17.34
C GLU A 161 1.14 -0.53 -16.34
N ASP A 162 1.05 -0.80 -15.01
CA ASP A 162 1.12 0.19 -13.95
C ASP A 162 2.17 -0.16 -12.89
N HIS A 163 3.20 -0.91 -13.30
CA HIS A 163 4.39 -1.15 -12.51
C HIS A 163 5.63 -1.17 -13.39
N THR A 164 6.80 -0.93 -12.77
CA THR A 164 8.08 -0.90 -13.45
C THR A 164 9.08 -1.85 -12.82
N VAL A 165 10.17 -2.16 -13.54
CA VAL A 165 11.37 -2.80 -12.99
C VAL A 165 12.47 -1.78 -12.94
N ILE A 166 13.13 -1.66 -11.79
CA ILE A 166 14.28 -0.78 -11.53
C ILE A 166 15.51 -1.67 -11.43
N THR A 167 16.48 -1.45 -12.29
CA THR A 167 17.72 -2.23 -12.35
C THR A 167 18.90 -1.51 -11.69
N GLU A 168 18.80 -0.19 -11.57
CA GLU A 168 19.82 0.67 -10.97
C GLU A 168 20.00 0.34 -9.50
N GLN A 169 21.26 0.25 -9.06
CA GLN A 169 21.65 -0.12 -7.69
C GLN A 169 21.08 -1.46 -7.20
N GLY A 170 20.73 -2.36 -8.14
CA GLY A 170 20.14 -3.66 -7.83
C GLY A 170 21.00 -4.49 -6.88
N GLY A 171 20.43 -4.88 -5.72
CA GLY A 171 21.12 -5.63 -4.67
C GLY A 171 22.11 -4.83 -3.81
N ALA A 172 22.36 -3.55 -4.11
CA ALA A 172 23.21 -2.70 -3.28
C ALA A 172 22.46 -2.09 -2.08
N VAL A 173 23.15 -1.85 -0.97
CA VAL A 173 22.61 -1.03 0.12
C VAL A 173 22.75 0.44 -0.26
N VAL A 174 21.63 1.13 -0.42
CA VAL A 174 21.57 2.52 -0.88
C VAL A 174 21.75 3.47 0.30
N VAL A 175 22.93 4.01 0.50
CA VAL A 175 23.22 4.96 1.60
C VAL A 175 23.57 6.36 1.10
N GLU A 176 23.64 6.55 -0.22
CA GLU A 176 23.95 7.82 -0.86
C GLU A 176 22.68 8.43 -1.49
N ILE A 177 22.48 9.73 -1.30
CA ILE A 177 21.33 10.47 -1.84
C ILE A 177 21.29 10.37 -3.38
N ALA A 178 22.44 10.43 -4.04
CA ALA A 178 22.53 10.32 -5.49
C ALA A 178 21.98 9.01 -6.01
N ALA A 179 22.31 7.88 -5.36
CA ALA A 179 21.78 6.56 -5.71
C ALA A 179 20.26 6.45 -5.50
N GLY A 180 19.74 7.06 -4.44
CA GLY A 180 18.28 7.17 -4.24
C GLY A 180 17.59 7.94 -5.36
N LYS A 181 18.20 9.04 -5.84
CA LYS A 181 17.67 9.83 -6.97
C LYS A 181 17.69 9.04 -8.29
N GLU A 182 18.71 8.22 -8.54
CA GLU A 182 18.75 7.34 -9.71
C GLU A 182 17.58 6.34 -9.70
N ILE A 183 17.30 5.73 -8.54
CA ILE A 183 16.16 4.82 -8.34
C ILE A 183 14.85 5.56 -8.59
N ALA A 184 14.64 6.71 -7.96
CA ALA A 184 13.41 7.49 -8.10
C ALA A 184 13.16 7.95 -9.54
N ALA A 185 14.21 8.30 -10.30
CA ALA A 185 14.13 8.68 -11.71
C ALA A 185 13.58 7.54 -12.60
N LYS A 186 13.71 6.28 -12.19
CA LYS A 186 13.16 5.10 -12.90
C LYS A 186 11.74 4.75 -12.48
N PHE A 187 11.19 5.49 -11.52
CA PHE A 187 9.83 5.33 -11.03
C PHE A 187 9.00 6.63 -11.18
N PRO A 188 8.95 7.22 -12.40
CA PRO A 188 8.30 8.52 -12.60
C PRO A 188 6.77 8.46 -12.57
N LYS A 189 6.19 7.27 -12.67
CA LYS A 189 4.74 7.03 -12.67
C LYS A 189 4.43 5.60 -12.25
N GLY A 190 3.13 5.30 -12.12
CA GLY A 190 2.65 4.00 -11.67
C GLY A 190 2.64 3.87 -10.16
N LYS A 191 1.98 2.81 -9.67
CA LYS A 191 1.78 2.58 -8.24
C LYS A 191 2.78 1.60 -7.63
N ALA A 192 3.56 0.88 -8.45
CA ALA A 192 4.44 -0.16 -7.97
C ALA A 192 5.74 -0.26 -8.79
N ALA A 193 6.80 -0.69 -8.12
CA ALA A 193 8.08 -0.99 -8.75
C ALA A 193 8.70 -2.26 -8.15
N ILE A 194 9.34 -3.04 -8.99
CA ILE A 194 10.18 -4.18 -8.63
C ILE A 194 11.63 -3.70 -8.73
N HIS A 195 12.31 -3.56 -7.60
CA HIS A 195 13.73 -3.23 -7.59
C HIS A 195 14.52 -4.51 -7.66
N GLN A 196 15.25 -4.71 -8.76
CA GLN A 196 15.98 -5.94 -9.06
C GLN A 196 16.92 -6.34 -7.93
N ASN A 197 16.91 -7.62 -7.54
CA ASN A 197 17.70 -8.21 -6.44
C ASN A 197 17.50 -7.55 -5.07
N HIS A 198 16.38 -6.83 -4.87
CA HIS A 198 16.13 -6.10 -3.63
C HIS A 198 14.72 -6.38 -3.07
N GLY A 199 13.68 -5.98 -3.78
CA GLY A 199 12.30 -6.15 -3.31
C GLY A 199 11.31 -5.28 -4.06
N LEU A 200 10.19 -5.00 -3.39
CA LEU A 200 9.08 -4.24 -3.95
C LEU A 200 8.99 -2.84 -3.34
N PHE A 201 8.53 -1.89 -4.16
CA PHE A 201 8.07 -0.57 -3.73
C PHE A 201 6.65 -0.36 -4.21
N THR A 202 5.80 0.20 -3.36
CA THR A 202 4.47 0.66 -3.75
C THR A 202 4.20 2.05 -3.21
N VAL A 203 3.44 2.83 -3.96
CA VAL A 203 3.14 4.22 -3.64
C VAL A 203 1.67 4.53 -3.88
N SER A 204 1.12 5.51 -3.14
CA SER A 204 -0.25 5.99 -3.35
C SER A 204 -0.49 7.34 -2.68
N GLU A 205 -1.72 7.85 -2.86
CA GLU A 205 -2.25 9.04 -2.21
C GLU A 205 -2.63 8.80 -0.72
N THR A 206 -2.66 7.54 -0.25
CA THR A 206 -2.96 7.17 1.14
C THR A 206 -2.05 6.03 1.59
N VAL A 207 -1.80 5.95 2.90
CA VAL A 207 -1.10 4.80 3.51
C VAL A 207 -1.86 3.50 3.25
N ASP A 208 -3.19 3.56 3.37
CA ASP A 208 -4.09 2.42 3.15
C ASP A 208 -3.84 1.78 1.78
N ALA A 209 -3.90 2.59 0.72
CA ALA A 209 -3.72 2.09 -0.64
C ALA A 209 -2.27 1.65 -0.89
N ALA A 210 -1.26 2.40 -0.44
CA ALA A 210 0.14 2.01 -0.62
C ALA A 210 0.44 0.66 0.06
N ALA A 211 -0.06 0.45 1.28
CA ALA A 211 0.10 -0.80 2.00
C ALA A 211 -0.67 -1.96 1.34
N PHE A 212 -1.92 -1.72 0.90
CA PHE A 212 -2.69 -2.74 0.20
C PHE A 212 -2.04 -3.17 -1.11
N TRP A 213 -1.53 -2.23 -1.90
CA TRP A 213 -0.79 -2.54 -3.12
C TRP A 213 0.44 -3.39 -2.83
N PHE A 214 1.17 -3.11 -1.75
CA PHE A 214 2.33 -3.91 -1.37
C PHE A 214 1.92 -5.35 -1.05
N ILE A 215 0.92 -5.53 -0.20
CA ILE A 215 0.42 -6.87 0.19
C ILE A 215 -0.05 -7.64 -1.05
N THR A 216 -0.81 -6.99 -1.93
CA THR A 216 -1.33 -7.65 -3.13
C THR A 216 -0.23 -7.97 -4.12
N MET A 217 0.76 -7.08 -4.30
CA MET A 217 1.91 -7.34 -5.18
C MET A 217 2.75 -8.51 -4.67
N GLU A 218 2.99 -8.61 -3.37
CA GLU A 218 3.65 -9.75 -2.74
C GLU A 218 2.89 -11.06 -3.00
N ARG A 219 1.55 -11.06 -2.86
CA ARG A 219 0.71 -12.22 -3.16
C ARG A 219 0.70 -12.56 -4.65
N THR A 220 0.77 -11.58 -5.51
CA THR A 220 0.90 -11.77 -6.98
C THR A 220 2.24 -12.41 -7.32
N CYS A 221 3.34 -11.95 -6.71
CA CYS A 221 4.65 -12.60 -6.86
C CYS A 221 4.60 -14.06 -6.41
N GLN A 222 3.98 -14.35 -5.27
CA GLN A 222 3.77 -15.71 -4.78
C GLN A 222 3.00 -16.56 -5.78
N ALA A 223 1.86 -16.08 -6.26
CA ALA A 223 1.00 -16.80 -7.20
C ALA A 223 1.73 -17.12 -8.51
N GLN A 224 2.47 -16.17 -9.05
CA GLN A 224 3.19 -16.38 -10.31
C GLN A 224 4.37 -17.33 -10.14
N LEU A 225 5.17 -17.22 -9.07
CA LEU A 225 6.25 -18.18 -8.77
C LEU A 225 5.72 -19.59 -8.65
N MET A 226 4.59 -19.78 -7.94
CA MET A 226 3.99 -21.10 -7.76
C MET A 226 3.43 -21.66 -9.07
N ALA A 227 2.77 -20.84 -9.87
CA ALA A 227 2.19 -21.27 -11.15
C ALA A 227 3.29 -21.66 -12.16
N GLU A 228 4.35 -20.87 -12.26
CA GLU A 228 5.48 -21.13 -13.17
C GLU A 228 6.31 -22.34 -12.75
N ALA A 229 6.34 -22.68 -11.46
CA ALA A 229 7.02 -23.88 -10.97
C ALA A 229 6.38 -25.19 -11.45
N VAL A 230 5.09 -25.15 -11.83
CA VAL A 230 4.34 -26.36 -12.26
C VAL A 230 3.90 -26.30 -13.74
N GLY A 231 4.09 -25.18 -14.42
CA GLY A 231 3.73 -25.06 -15.83
C GLY A 231 3.81 -23.62 -16.36
N THR A 232 3.27 -23.42 -17.56
CA THR A 232 3.18 -22.10 -18.18
C THR A 232 1.80 -21.50 -17.91
N PRO A 233 1.70 -20.40 -17.13
CA PRO A 233 0.42 -19.74 -16.87
C PRO A 233 -0.26 -19.26 -18.14
N LYS A 234 -1.59 -19.31 -18.17
CA LYS A 234 -2.38 -18.66 -19.20
C LYS A 234 -2.57 -17.19 -18.83
N LEU A 235 -2.17 -16.31 -19.71
CA LEU A 235 -2.31 -14.88 -19.51
C LEU A 235 -3.77 -14.44 -19.70
N ILE A 236 -4.21 -13.50 -18.87
CA ILE A 236 -5.47 -12.78 -19.06
C ILE A 236 -5.28 -11.87 -20.30
N PRO A 237 -6.22 -11.88 -21.26
CA PRO A 237 -6.12 -11.04 -22.44
C PRO A 237 -6.02 -9.55 -22.08
N HIS A 238 -5.30 -8.79 -22.93
CA HIS A 238 -5.05 -7.35 -22.72
C HIS A 238 -6.31 -6.56 -22.35
N GLU A 239 -7.40 -6.75 -23.10
CA GLU A 239 -8.66 -6.03 -22.85
C GLU A 239 -9.22 -6.29 -21.46
N MET A 240 -9.18 -7.55 -20.99
CA MET A 240 -9.68 -7.93 -19.67
C MET A 240 -8.73 -7.47 -18.56
N ALA A 241 -7.42 -7.54 -18.78
CA ALA A 241 -6.43 -7.07 -17.83
C ALA A 241 -6.53 -5.54 -17.65
N SER A 242 -6.65 -4.79 -18.76
CA SER A 242 -6.85 -3.34 -18.73
C SER A 242 -8.17 -2.95 -18.06
N TYR A 243 -9.27 -3.62 -18.43
CA TYR A 243 -10.57 -3.40 -17.81
C TYR A 243 -10.53 -3.61 -16.28
N THR A 244 -9.91 -4.71 -15.85
CA THR A 244 -9.79 -5.00 -14.40
C THR A 244 -8.92 -3.96 -13.69
N ARG A 245 -7.78 -3.55 -14.28
CA ARG A 245 -6.95 -2.46 -13.74
C ARG A 245 -7.77 -1.18 -13.55
N ASP A 246 -8.49 -0.77 -14.58
CA ASP A 246 -9.23 0.49 -14.57
C ASP A 246 -10.39 0.48 -13.57
N LEU A 247 -11.01 -0.70 -13.37
CA LEU A 247 -12.13 -0.86 -12.43
C LEU A 247 -11.69 -0.99 -10.97
N THR A 248 -10.50 -1.57 -10.69
CA THR A 248 -10.09 -1.96 -9.33
C THR A 248 -8.69 -1.51 -8.94
N GLY A 249 -7.90 -1.01 -9.89
CA GLY A 249 -6.50 -0.63 -9.67
C GLY A 249 -6.28 0.86 -9.34
N PHE A 250 -7.30 1.66 -9.08
CA PHE A 250 -7.17 3.09 -8.77
C PHE A 250 -7.04 3.36 -7.25
N PRO A 251 -6.51 4.52 -6.81
CA PRO A 251 -6.17 4.75 -5.40
C PRO A 251 -7.31 4.55 -4.42
N ALA A 252 -8.53 5.03 -4.72
CA ALA A 252 -9.66 4.86 -3.82
C ALA A 252 -10.11 3.39 -3.68
N ALA A 253 -9.92 2.56 -4.72
CA ALA A 253 -10.13 1.12 -4.61
C ALA A 253 -9.10 0.47 -3.68
N GLY A 254 -7.84 0.87 -3.77
CA GLY A 254 -6.79 0.41 -2.84
C GLY A 254 -7.08 0.80 -1.39
N TRP A 255 -7.54 2.03 -1.16
CA TRP A 255 -7.99 2.47 0.15
C TRP A 255 -9.14 1.59 0.68
N LEU A 256 -10.16 1.35 -0.13
CA LEU A 256 -11.32 0.53 0.24
C LEU A 256 -10.93 -0.90 0.59
N GLN A 257 -10.05 -1.50 -0.20
CA GLN A 257 -9.55 -2.87 -0.02
C GLN A 257 -8.72 -3.04 1.27
N PHE A 258 -8.11 -1.97 1.77
CA PHE A 258 -7.37 -2.00 3.02
C PHE A 258 -8.28 -1.99 4.25
N GLN A 259 -9.54 -1.52 4.16
CA GLN A 259 -10.40 -1.32 5.32
C GLN A 259 -10.65 -2.59 6.16
N PRO A 260 -10.82 -3.80 5.60
CA PRO A 260 -10.92 -5.02 6.40
C PRO A 260 -9.68 -5.30 7.26
N LEU A 261 -8.47 -5.07 6.72
CA LEU A 261 -7.20 -5.23 7.44
C LEU A 261 -7.06 -4.18 8.55
N TRP A 262 -7.45 -2.94 8.25
CA TRP A 262 -7.50 -1.86 9.23
C TRP A 262 -8.46 -2.17 10.38
N GLN A 263 -9.64 -2.66 10.07
CA GLN A 263 -10.65 -3.03 11.05
C GLN A 263 -10.16 -4.16 11.98
N GLU A 264 -9.44 -5.14 11.42
CA GLU A 264 -8.83 -6.22 12.17
C GLU A 264 -7.75 -5.71 13.12
N ILE A 265 -6.79 -4.92 12.63
CA ILE A 265 -5.66 -4.46 13.44
C ILE A 265 -6.12 -3.53 14.57
N CYS A 266 -7.08 -2.63 14.34
CA CYS A 266 -7.64 -1.78 15.39
C CYS A 266 -8.28 -2.57 16.53
N ARG A 267 -8.90 -3.70 16.21
CA ARG A 267 -9.57 -4.56 17.20
C ARG A 267 -8.58 -5.40 18.00
N THR A 268 -7.51 -5.84 17.37
CA THR A 268 -6.56 -6.80 17.98
C THR A 268 -5.37 -6.13 18.64
N ASP A 269 -5.02 -4.90 18.24
CA ASP A 269 -3.84 -4.16 18.71
C ASP A 269 -4.21 -2.72 19.06
N PRO A 270 -5.05 -2.51 20.11
CA PRO A 270 -5.50 -1.17 20.47
C PRO A 270 -4.36 -0.24 20.92
N ASP A 271 -3.24 -0.78 21.37
CA ASP A 271 -2.02 -0.07 21.75
C ASP A 271 -1.25 0.53 20.56
N LEU A 272 -1.72 0.33 19.35
CA LEU A 272 -1.13 1.01 18.19
C LEU A 272 -1.35 2.53 18.21
N PHE A 273 -2.39 2.98 18.92
CA PHE A 273 -2.75 4.41 19.03
C PHE A 273 -1.98 5.18 20.12
N ASP A 274 -1.17 4.48 20.94
CA ASP A 274 -0.36 5.08 22.01
C ASP A 274 0.73 6.04 21.50
#